data_f2979616c8eef8d6b53bf31abb5e07a8
#
_entry.id   f2979616c8eef8d6b53bf31abb5e07a8
#
_cell.length_a   1.000
_cell.length_b   1.000
_cell.length_c   1.000
_cell.angle_alpha   90.00
_cell.angle_beta   90.00
_cell.angle_gamma   90.00
#
_symmetry.space_group_name_H-M   'P 1'
#
loop_
_entity.id
_entity.type
_entity.pdbx_description
1 polymer ?
#
loop_
_entity_poly.entity_id
_entity_poly.type
_entity_poly.pdbx_seq_one_letter_code
_entity_poly.pdbx_strand_id
1 'polypeptide(L)'
;MEKKRLYGSMYRKIGLWKTFLVMRLTVIFVCLFVLGGRASVLSQYRVSMKLGDTTFKQLFEEIRKQTGCIVMYSDDMLDKNAKVKATFENVTLDNVLREILADKGLTFEKNAEFITIFKAAAAQQNSI
;
A
#
# COMPACT_ATOMS: atom_id res chain seq x y z
N MET A 1 -23.22 39.95 -46.26
CA MET A 1 -21.90 39.99 -45.63
C MET A 1 -21.95 40.12 -44.10
N GLU A 2 -22.96 40.74 -43.54
CA GLU A 2 -23.12 40.87 -42.07
C GLU A 2 -23.35 39.55 -41.37
N LYS A 3 -24.06 38.63 -42.00
CA LYS A 3 -24.33 37.30 -41.42
C LYS A 3 -23.08 36.46 -41.18
N LYS A 4 -22.05 36.58 -42.01
CA LYS A 4 -20.79 35.83 -41.82
C LYS A 4 -20.00 36.32 -40.60
N ARG A 5 -20.04 37.59 -40.27
CA ARG A 5 -19.39 38.16 -39.08
C ARG A 5 -20.07 37.70 -37.81
N LEU A 6 -21.40 37.65 -37.79
CA LEU A 6 -22.17 37.18 -36.68
C LEU A 6 -21.92 35.68 -36.38
N TYR A 7 -21.91 34.87 -37.43
CA TYR A 7 -21.63 33.44 -37.28
C TYR A 7 -20.19 33.18 -36.81
N GLY A 8 -19.23 33.91 -37.28
CA GLY A 8 -17.85 33.79 -36.85
C GLY A 8 -17.68 34.13 -35.37
N SER A 9 -18.39 35.15 -34.88
CA SER A 9 -18.35 35.53 -33.48
C SER A 9 -18.99 34.44 -32.56
N MET A 10 -20.10 33.89 -33.01
CA MET A 10 -20.75 32.79 -32.28
C MET A 10 -19.90 31.55 -32.24
N TYR A 11 -19.29 31.18 -33.35
CA TYR A 11 -18.37 30.01 -33.40
C TYR A 11 -17.17 30.18 -32.48
N ARG A 12 -16.62 31.39 -32.40
CA ARG A 12 -15.52 31.66 -31.47
C ARG A 12 -15.92 31.49 -30.00
N LYS A 13 -17.10 32.00 -29.65
CA LYS A 13 -17.60 31.86 -28.27
C LYS A 13 -17.87 30.40 -27.91
N ILE A 14 -18.48 29.65 -28.78
CA ILE A 14 -18.75 28.22 -28.57
C ILE A 14 -17.44 27.43 -28.53
N GLY A 15 -16.50 27.72 -29.42
CA GLY A 15 -15.18 27.06 -29.44
C GLY A 15 -14.36 27.36 -28.19
N LEU A 16 -14.35 28.61 -27.75
CA LEU A 16 -13.67 29.00 -26.51
C LEU A 16 -14.28 28.36 -25.29
N TRP A 17 -15.59 28.29 -25.24
CA TRP A 17 -16.27 27.60 -24.12
C TRP A 17 -15.93 26.11 -24.11
N LYS A 18 -16.03 25.44 -25.24
CA LYS A 18 -15.67 24.02 -25.34
C LYS A 18 -14.21 23.80 -24.97
N THR A 19 -13.31 24.65 -25.46
CA THR A 19 -11.89 24.58 -25.11
C THR A 19 -11.67 24.79 -23.61
N PHE A 20 -12.37 25.76 -23.05
CA PHE A 20 -12.31 26.04 -21.60
C PHE A 20 -12.83 24.87 -20.78
N LEU A 21 -13.96 24.26 -21.19
CA LEU A 21 -14.51 23.06 -20.54
C LEU A 21 -13.55 21.88 -20.63
N VAL A 22 -12.94 21.65 -21.79
CA VAL A 22 -11.97 20.57 -21.99
C VAL A 22 -10.75 20.80 -21.12
N MET A 23 -10.22 22.01 -21.05
CA MET A 23 -9.10 22.35 -20.17
C MET A 23 -9.45 22.13 -18.71
N ARG A 24 -10.63 22.56 -18.28
CA ARG A 24 -11.10 22.38 -16.92
C ARG A 24 -11.26 20.90 -16.58
N LEU A 25 -11.87 20.13 -17.48
CA LEU A 25 -12.01 18.68 -17.31
C LEU A 25 -10.65 17.97 -17.28
N THR A 26 -9.72 18.37 -18.13
CA THR A 26 -8.39 17.81 -18.18
C THR A 26 -7.63 18.08 -16.88
N VAL A 27 -7.71 19.30 -16.36
CA VAL A 27 -7.09 19.65 -15.07
C VAL A 27 -7.67 18.83 -13.93
N ILE A 28 -9.00 18.71 -13.88
CA ILE A 28 -9.68 17.89 -12.86
C ILE A 28 -9.24 16.43 -12.98
N PHE A 29 -9.19 15.90 -14.20
CA PHE A 29 -8.79 14.51 -14.44
C PHE A 29 -7.33 14.27 -14.05
N VAL A 30 -6.42 15.17 -14.37
CA VAL A 30 -5.02 15.09 -13.96
C VAL A 30 -4.90 15.18 -12.43
N CYS A 31 -5.63 16.07 -11.78
CA CYS A 31 -5.65 16.18 -10.32
C CYS A 31 -6.14 14.89 -9.67
N LEU A 32 -7.22 14.30 -10.19
CA LEU A 32 -7.73 13.01 -9.70
C LEU A 32 -6.71 11.89 -9.89
N PHE A 33 -6.01 11.90 -11.01
CA PHE A 33 -4.99 10.90 -11.30
C PHE A 33 -3.79 11.01 -10.36
N VAL A 34 -3.34 12.24 -10.11
CA VAL A 34 -2.21 12.50 -9.18
C VAL A 34 -2.59 12.15 -7.75
N LEU A 35 -3.80 12.52 -7.32
CA LEU A 35 -4.27 12.21 -5.97
C LEU A 35 -4.57 10.71 -5.80
N GLY A 36 -5.13 10.07 -6.83
CA GLY A 36 -5.45 8.64 -6.79
C GLY A 36 -4.22 7.73 -6.80
N GLY A 37 -3.15 8.16 -7.44
CA GLY A 37 -1.94 7.34 -7.56
C GLY A 37 -1.18 7.11 -6.25
N ARG A 38 -1.45 7.90 -5.23
CA ARG A 38 -0.78 7.76 -3.94
C ARG A 38 -1.47 6.81 -2.97
N ALA A 39 -2.74 6.51 -3.20
CA ALA A 39 -3.51 5.64 -2.32
C ALA A 39 -3.17 4.15 -2.48
N SER A 40 -2.55 3.76 -3.58
CA SER A 40 -2.28 2.37 -3.88
C SER A 40 -1.01 1.81 -3.24
N VAL A 41 -0.12 2.68 -2.80
CA VAL A 41 1.18 2.26 -2.23
C VAL A 41 1.04 1.74 -0.81
N LEU A 42 -0.02 2.12 -0.13
CA LEU A 42 -0.34 1.64 1.20
C LEU A 42 -1.43 0.58 1.16
N SER A 43 -1.47 -0.22 0.12
CA SER A 43 -2.43 -1.31 0.06
C SER A 43 -2.23 -2.20 1.29
N GLN A 44 -3.17 -2.10 2.19
CA GLN A 44 -3.19 -2.92 3.38
C GLN A 44 -3.58 -4.33 2.96
N TYR A 45 -2.58 -5.17 2.79
CA TYR A 45 -2.83 -6.58 2.52
C TYR A 45 -3.57 -7.17 3.71
N ARG A 46 -4.70 -7.74 3.45
CA ARG A 46 -5.45 -8.48 4.45
C ARG A 46 -5.14 -9.95 4.36
N VAL A 47 -4.93 -10.56 5.48
CA VAL A 47 -4.52 -11.95 5.58
C VAL A 47 -5.56 -12.70 6.40
N SER A 48 -5.95 -13.86 5.93
CA SER A 48 -6.81 -14.77 6.66
C SER A 48 -6.12 -16.12 6.73
N MET A 49 -5.84 -16.58 7.95
CA MET A 49 -5.21 -17.88 8.14
C MET A 49 -5.69 -18.51 9.44
N LYS A 50 -5.94 -19.79 9.38
CA LYS A 50 -6.40 -20.60 10.52
C LYS A 50 -5.41 -21.74 10.74
N LEU A 51 -4.16 -21.40 10.96
CA LEU A 51 -3.10 -22.38 11.14
C LEU A 51 -2.99 -22.89 12.56
N GLY A 52 -3.64 -22.21 13.51
CA GLY A 52 -3.53 -22.57 14.94
C GLY A 52 -2.09 -22.48 15.41
N ASP A 53 -1.60 -23.53 16.05
CA ASP A 53 -0.19 -23.62 16.45
C ASP A 53 0.66 -23.99 15.23
N THR A 54 1.47 -23.05 14.79
CA THR A 54 2.35 -23.21 13.63
C THR A 54 3.74 -22.64 13.94
N THR A 55 4.68 -22.85 13.04
CA THR A 55 6.01 -22.25 13.16
C THR A 55 6.07 -20.92 12.42
N PHE A 56 7.01 -20.05 12.78
CA PHE A 56 7.22 -18.79 12.05
C PHE A 56 7.52 -19.04 10.58
N LYS A 57 8.25 -20.10 10.27
CA LYS A 57 8.53 -20.47 8.88
C LYS A 57 7.27 -20.70 8.08
N GLN A 58 6.34 -21.48 8.59
CA GLN A 58 5.06 -21.76 7.94
C GLN A 58 4.19 -20.51 7.85
N LEU A 59 4.19 -19.69 8.89
CA LEU A 59 3.46 -18.43 8.91
C LEU A 59 3.96 -17.48 7.80
N PHE A 60 5.26 -17.34 7.68
CA PHE A 60 5.85 -16.47 6.66
C PHE A 60 5.63 -16.98 5.25
N GLU A 61 5.65 -18.30 5.06
CA GLU A 61 5.30 -18.90 3.77
C GLU A 61 3.85 -18.62 3.39
N GLU A 62 2.95 -18.69 4.35
CA GLU A 62 1.55 -18.37 4.11
C GLU A 62 1.35 -16.89 3.78
N ILE A 63 2.03 -16.00 4.49
CA ILE A 63 2.04 -14.57 4.18
C ILE A 63 2.53 -14.34 2.74
N ARG A 64 3.60 -15.02 2.36
CA ARG A 64 4.15 -14.93 1.01
C ARG A 64 3.14 -15.40 -0.05
N LYS A 65 2.44 -16.47 0.21
CA LYS A 65 1.40 -16.99 -0.71
C LYS A 65 0.24 -16.02 -0.88
N GLN A 66 -0.21 -15.38 0.20
CA GLN A 66 -1.38 -14.51 0.17
C GLN A 66 -1.06 -13.10 -0.31
N THR A 67 0.10 -12.58 0.02
CA THR A 67 0.47 -11.18 -0.25
C THR A 67 1.59 -11.03 -1.28
N GLY A 68 2.36 -12.07 -1.55
CA GLY A 68 3.56 -11.99 -2.37
C GLY A 68 4.75 -11.33 -1.69
N CYS A 69 4.60 -10.87 -0.45
CA CYS A 69 5.69 -10.23 0.31
C CYS A 69 6.66 -11.27 0.85
N ILE A 70 7.94 -10.99 0.75
CA ILE A 70 9.01 -11.83 1.28
C ILE A 70 9.46 -11.27 2.62
N VAL A 71 9.43 -12.11 3.65
CA VAL A 71 9.86 -11.74 5.00
C VAL A 71 11.34 -12.07 5.16
N MET A 72 12.13 -11.05 5.46
CA MET A 72 13.57 -11.17 5.72
C MET A 72 13.84 -11.01 7.20
N TYR A 73 14.51 -11.96 7.79
CA TYR A 73 14.88 -11.95 9.19
C TYR A 73 16.21 -12.66 9.41
N SER A 74 16.86 -12.35 10.52
CA SER A 74 18.08 -13.05 10.93
C SER A 74 17.74 -14.20 11.86
N ASP A 75 18.39 -15.33 11.69
CA ASP A 75 18.21 -16.51 12.54
C ASP A 75 18.59 -16.23 14.01
N ASP A 76 19.45 -15.25 14.25
CA ASP A 76 19.83 -14.82 15.59
C ASP A 76 18.72 -14.09 16.33
N MET A 77 17.83 -13.43 15.58
CA MET A 77 16.74 -12.64 16.16
C MET A 77 15.46 -13.44 16.33
N LEU A 78 15.19 -14.36 15.42
CA LEU A 78 13.94 -15.08 15.35
C LEU A 78 14.20 -16.53 15.01
N ASP A 79 13.79 -17.43 15.91
CA ASP A 79 13.83 -18.86 15.63
C ASP A 79 12.66 -19.23 14.71
N LYS A 80 12.99 -19.62 13.49
CA LYS A 80 12.00 -20.02 12.47
C LYS A 80 11.18 -21.26 12.89
N ASN A 81 11.71 -22.08 13.78
CA ASN A 81 11.05 -23.28 14.28
C ASN A 81 10.23 -23.02 15.55
N ALA A 82 10.29 -21.81 16.11
CA ALA A 82 9.49 -21.45 17.25
C ALA A 82 8.00 -21.48 16.91
N LYS A 83 7.20 -21.99 17.82
CA LYS A 83 5.75 -22.06 17.62
C LYS A 83 5.11 -20.71 17.86
N VAL A 84 4.13 -20.40 17.03
CA VAL A 84 3.34 -19.18 17.11
C VAL A 84 1.89 -19.51 16.80
N LYS A 85 0.98 -18.84 17.46
CA LYS A 85 -0.44 -18.95 17.15
C LYS A 85 -0.79 -18.02 15.98
N ALA A 86 -1.22 -18.61 14.89
CA ALA A 86 -1.55 -17.90 13.66
C ALA A 86 -3.01 -18.17 13.28
N THR A 87 -3.92 -17.60 14.04
CA THR A 87 -5.35 -17.61 13.73
C THR A 87 -5.80 -16.18 13.54
N PHE A 88 -5.89 -15.78 12.30
CA PHE A 88 -6.29 -14.42 11.92
C PHE A 88 -7.39 -14.50 10.86
N GLU A 89 -8.38 -13.67 11.01
CA GLU A 89 -9.49 -13.61 10.08
C GLU A 89 -9.66 -12.18 9.58
N ASN A 90 -9.36 -11.97 8.29
CA ASN A 90 -9.48 -10.69 7.62
C ASN A 90 -8.76 -9.53 8.36
N VAL A 91 -7.56 -9.80 8.84
CA VAL A 91 -6.72 -8.86 9.58
C VAL A 91 -5.66 -8.28 8.64
N THR A 92 -5.29 -7.02 8.83
CA THR A 92 -4.23 -6.41 8.04
C THR A 92 -2.88 -7.07 8.36
N LEU A 93 -2.04 -7.21 7.34
CA LEU A 93 -0.71 -7.80 7.50
C LEU A 93 0.11 -7.07 8.57
N ASP A 94 0.00 -5.74 8.63
CA ASP A 94 0.70 -4.94 9.63
C ASP A 94 0.29 -5.31 11.06
N ASN A 95 -1.01 -5.52 11.30
CA ASN A 95 -1.51 -5.92 12.61
C ASN A 95 -1.07 -7.34 12.97
N VAL A 96 -1.08 -8.25 12.01
CA VAL A 96 -0.60 -9.62 12.21
C VAL A 96 0.86 -9.61 12.66
N LEU A 97 1.70 -8.89 11.92
CA LEU A 97 3.13 -8.80 12.23
C LEU A 97 3.39 -8.12 13.57
N ARG A 98 2.67 -7.05 13.89
CA ARG A 98 2.79 -6.40 15.19
C ARG A 98 2.44 -7.33 16.33
N GLU A 99 1.36 -8.08 16.19
CA GLU A 99 0.90 -9.00 17.23
C GLU A 99 1.89 -10.14 17.48
N ILE A 100 2.37 -10.79 16.41
CA ILE A 100 3.30 -11.92 16.54
C ILE A 100 4.71 -11.50 16.94
N LEU A 101 5.15 -10.29 16.56
CA LEU A 101 6.50 -9.81 16.85
C LEU A 101 6.59 -9.05 18.18
N ALA A 102 5.49 -8.52 18.69
CA ALA A 102 5.47 -7.77 19.94
C ALA A 102 5.97 -8.61 21.14
N ASP A 103 5.58 -9.88 21.21
CA ASP A 103 5.99 -10.79 22.26
C ASP A 103 7.49 -11.08 22.24
N LYS A 104 8.13 -10.91 21.09
CA LYS A 104 9.56 -11.15 20.90
C LYS A 104 10.41 -9.89 21.00
N GLY A 105 9.80 -8.72 21.19
CA GLY A 105 10.50 -7.44 21.19
C GLY A 105 11.07 -7.07 19.82
N LEU A 106 10.45 -7.56 18.77
CA LEU A 106 10.84 -7.31 17.40
C LEU A 106 9.88 -6.32 16.72
N THR A 107 10.37 -5.62 15.73
CA THR A 107 9.57 -4.77 14.86
C THR A 107 9.88 -5.08 13.41
N PHE A 108 9.16 -4.46 12.50
CA PHE A 108 9.35 -4.69 11.09
C PHE A 108 9.29 -3.39 10.30
N GLU A 109 9.93 -3.40 9.16
CA GLU A 109 9.84 -2.35 8.17
C GLU A 109 9.36 -2.97 6.85
N LYS A 110 8.36 -2.36 6.25
CA LYS A 110 7.75 -2.85 5.02
C LYS A 110 8.17 -1.98 3.85
N ASN A 111 8.87 -2.58 2.91
CA ASN A 111 9.13 -2.03 1.59
C ASN A 111 8.28 -2.77 0.56
N ALA A 112 8.13 -2.26 -0.64
CA ALA A 112 7.20 -2.72 -1.66
C ALA A 112 6.93 -4.24 -1.72
N GLU A 113 7.99 -5.06 -1.69
CA GLU A 113 7.89 -6.52 -1.77
C GLU A 113 8.54 -7.22 -0.58
N PHE A 114 9.26 -6.48 0.24
CA PHE A 114 10.06 -7.04 1.33
C PHE A 114 9.59 -6.52 2.68
N ILE A 115 9.56 -7.42 3.64
CA ILE A 115 9.33 -7.10 5.04
C ILE A 115 10.61 -7.49 5.77
N THR A 116 11.26 -6.51 6.39
CA THR A 116 12.49 -6.73 7.15
C THR A 116 12.19 -6.69 8.63
N ILE A 117 12.55 -7.74 9.34
CA ILE A 117 12.36 -7.86 10.78
C ILE A 117 13.66 -7.51 11.49
N PHE A 118 13.58 -6.66 12.51
CA PHE A 118 14.72 -6.26 13.31
C PHE A 118 14.29 -5.99 14.75
N LYS A 119 15.27 -5.85 15.64
CA LYS A 119 14.98 -5.58 17.05
C LYS A 119 14.41 -4.17 17.24
N ALA A 120 13.38 -4.03 18.05
CA ALA A 120 12.75 -2.74 18.31
C ALA A 120 13.73 -1.68 18.84
N ALA A 121 14.71 -2.09 19.62
CA ALA A 121 15.75 -1.20 20.12
C ALA A 121 16.65 -0.63 19.01
N ALA A 122 16.90 -1.41 17.94
CA ALA A 122 17.67 -0.96 16.78
C ALA A 122 16.91 0.07 15.95
N ALA A 123 15.58 -0.04 15.87
CA ALA A 123 14.74 0.92 15.16
C ALA A 123 14.80 2.31 15.77
N GLN A 124 14.90 2.40 17.09
CA GLN A 124 15.00 3.69 17.80
C GLN A 124 16.34 4.38 17.54
N GLN A 125 17.40 3.63 17.31
CA GLN A 125 18.72 4.18 17.01
C GLN A 125 18.82 4.76 15.59
N ASN A 126 18.05 4.22 14.67
CA ASN A 126 18.06 4.67 13.26
C ASN A 126 17.11 5.85 13.02
N SER A 127 16.32 6.26 13.98
CA SER A 127 15.36 7.36 13.84
C SER A 127 15.93 8.73 14.23
N ILE A 128 17.23 8.82 14.44
CA ILE A 128 17.90 10.09 14.72
C ILE A 128 18.35 10.74 13.39
#